data_1ed333bacf6fd14f882409b699dadfaa
#
_entry.id   1ed333bacf6fd14f882409b699dadfaa
#
_cell.length_a   1.000
_cell.length_b   1.000
_cell.length_c   1.000
_cell.angle_alpha   90.00
_cell.angle_beta   90.00
_cell.angle_gamma   90.00
#
_symmetry.space_group_name_H-M   'P 1'
#
loop_
_entity.id
_entity.type
_entity.pdbx_description
1 polymer ?
#
loop_
_entity_poly.entity_id
_entity_poly.type
_entity_poly.pdbx_seq_one_letter_code
_entity_poly.pdbx_strand_id
1 'polypeptide(L)'
;MHKLYDFIEARERLSTVITKTKLIHSSVFSKETGNDVYIKPENLQRTGSFKIRGAYNKIAKLTEEEKRKGVIASSAGNHAQGVALAAQKLGIKAVIVMPKYTPLIKVEATRQYGAEVILAGEEYDDAYNYARELQEKEGYVFIHPFNDDDVVEGQGTIALEVLEELPDADIILVPLGGGGLISGIALAAKLKNPVIKIIGVEPEGAASAIAALKNGDVVELPETNTIADGTAVRKIGELNFDYIKNYVDDIITISDYELMESFLLLVEKHKIVAENAGVLSVAALRKIKEKGKKIVSILSGGNIDVLTISSMINKGLVVRGRIFRFSVDLPDKPGQLVAVSQILSEQNANVIRLEHNQFKNLNRFHDVELQVTVETNGEEHINKITEEFSKRGYVIKRLNSQEIE
;
A
#
# COMPACT_ATOMS: atom_id res chain seq x y z
N MET A 1 12.37 -25.30 -12.50
CA MET A 1 13.20 -24.12 -12.11
C MET A 1 13.22 -23.17 -13.28
N HIS A 2 12.71 -21.95 -13.12
CA HIS A 2 12.65 -20.95 -14.18
C HIS A 2 14.05 -20.56 -14.69
N LYS A 3 14.11 -20.25 -15.98
CA LYS A 3 15.30 -19.69 -16.65
C LYS A 3 15.02 -18.25 -17.04
N LEU A 4 16.05 -17.47 -17.29
CA LEU A 4 15.90 -16.08 -17.76
C LEU A 4 15.04 -15.99 -19.03
N TYR A 5 15.10 -17.01 -19.86
CA TYR A 5 14.30 -17.11 -21.10
C TYR A 5 12.80 -17.10 -20.83
N ASP A 6 12.32 -17.73 -19.77
CA ASP A 6 10.89 -17.79 -19.42
C ASP A 6 10.34 -16.38 -19.14
N PHE A 7 11.12 -15.55 -18.44
CA PHE A 7 10.77 -14.14 -18.19
C PHE A 7 10.83 -13.27 -19.44
N ILE A 8 11.73 -13.56 -20.38
CA ILE A 8 11.80 -12.87 -21.68
C ILE A 8 10.54 -13.17 -22.48
N GLU A 9 10.14 -14.44 -22.58
CA GLU A 9 8.89 -14.83 -23.25
C GLU A 9 7.65 -14.22 -22.57
N ALA A 10 7.61 -14.19 -21.22
CA ALA A 10 6.53 -13.54 -20.50
C ALA A 10 6.45 -12.05 -20.86
N ARG A 11 7.59 -11.35 -20.93
CA ARG A 11 7.64 -9.95 -21.34
C ARG A 11 7.12 -9.73 -22.76
N GLU A 12 7.44 -10.62 -23.70
CA GLU A 12 6.92 -10.57 -25.07
C GLU A 12 5.40 -10.75 -25.09
N ARG A 13 4.87 -11.75 -24.35
CA ARG A 13 3.41 -11.96 -24.20
C ARG A 13 2.71 -10.73 -23.63
N LEU A 14 3.33 -10.05 -22.67
CA LEU A 14 2.78 -8.88 -21.98
C LEU A 14 2.84 -7.60 -22.81
N SER A 15 3.67 -7.52 -23.84
CA SER A 15 4.02 -6.29 -24.58
C SER A 15 2.81 -5.50 -25.11
N THR A 16 1.71 -6.18 -25.45
CA THR A 16 0.50 -5.56 -26.00
C THR A 16 -0.52 -5.16 -24.95
N VAL A 17 -0.39 -5.66 -23.71
CA VAL A 17 -1.42 -5.47 -22.66
C VAL A 17 -0.97 -4.58 -21.52
N ILE A 18 0.32 -4.48 -21.25
CA ILE A 18 0.85 -3.62 -20.18
C ILE A 18 1.26 -2.25 -20.71
N THR A 19 1.37 -1.29 -19.78
CA THR A 19 2.05 -0.02 -20.02
C THR A 19 3.50 -0.15 -19.54
N LYS A 20 4.49 0.22 -20.36
CA LYS A 20 5.88 0.28 -19.92
C LYS A 20 6.04 1.45 -18.96
N THR A 21 6.06 1.17 -17.67
CA THR A 21 6.23 2.17 -16.61
C THR A 21 7.71 2.52 -16.47
N LYS A 22 8.11 3.72 -16.91
CA LYS A 22 9.51 4.16 -16.83
C LYS A 22 9.93 4.45 -15.39
N LEU A 23 11.22 4.26 -15.09
CA LEU A 23 11.80 4.65 -13.82
C LEU A 23 11.72 6.17 -13.63
N ILE A 24 11.32 6.60 -12.44
CA ILE A 24 11.26 8.00 -12.03
C ILE A 24 12.38 8.25 -11.02
N HIS A 25 13.36 9.08 -11.38
CA HIS A 25 14.40 9.49 -10.43
C HIS A 25 13.80 10.39 -9.34
N SER A 26 14.11 10.11 -8.08
CA SER A 26 13.65 10.86 -6.93
C SER A 26 14.76 11.68 -6.29
N SER A 27 14.89 12.93 -6.66
CA SER A 27 15.86 13.85 -6.03
C SER A 27 15.61 14.05 -4.52
N VAL A 28 14.36 13.93 -4.08
CA VAL A 28 13.95 14.10 -2.68
C VAL A 28 14.48 12.93 -1.85
N PHE A 29 14.14 11.69 -2.24
CA PHE A 29 14.60 10.50 -1.51
C PHE A 29 16.10 10.27 -1.69
N SER A 30 16.68 10.64 -2.83
CA SER A 30 18.14 10.57 -3.04
C SER A 30 18.89 11.46 -2.04
N LYS A 31 18.44 12.73 -1.90
CA LYS A 31 19.04 13.65 -0.92
C LYS A 31 18.86 13.19 0.53
N GLU A 32 17.67 12.70 0.86
CA GLU A 32 17.33 12.25 2.21
C GLU A 32 18.16 11.02 2.62
N THR A 33 18.32 10.06 1.72
CA THR A 33 18.97 8.78 2.02
C THR A 33 20.49 8.76 1.72
N GLY A 34 20.99 9.72 0.95
CA GLY A 34 22.39 9.70 0.47
C GLY A 34 22.66 8.60 -0.57
N ASN A 35 21.61 8.18 -1.28
CA ASN A 35 21.64 7.17 -2.35
C ASN A 35 21.10 7.78 -3.64
N ASP A 36 21.18 7.07 -4.76
CA ASP A 36 20.58 7.43 -6.03
C ASP A 36 19.28 6.62 -6.19
N VAL A 37 18.12 7.25 -5.90
CA VAL A 37 16.84 6.57 -5.73
C VAL A 37 15.95 6.73 -6.95
N TYR A 38 15.42 5.60 -7.41
CA TYR A 38 14.45 5.51 -8.50
C TYR A 38 13.18 4.82 -8.03
N ILE A 39 12.04 5.24 -8.59
CA ILE A 39 10.73 4.63 -8.35
C ILE A 39 10.29 3.92 -9.62
N LYS A 40 9.90 2.65 -9.52
CA LYS A 40 9.21 1.89 -10.57
C LYS A 40 7.70 2.01 -10.34
N PRO A 41 6.98 2.85 -11.09
CA PRO A 41 5.60 3.24 -10.77
C PRO A 41 4.56 2.27 -11.34
N GLU A 42 4.44 1.06 -10.80
CA GLU A 42 3.42 0.09 -11.20
C GLU A 42 1.99 0.49 -10.79
N ASN A 43 1.83 1.54 -9.98
CA ASN A 43 0.55 2.22 -9.77
C ASN A 43 0.02 2.91 -11.04
N LEU A 44 0.87 3.17 -12.03
CA LEU A 44 0.49 3.74 -13.34
C LEU A 44 0.20 2.67 -14.40
N GLN A 45 0.17 1.40 -14.01
CA GLN A 45 -0.20 0.30 -14.90
C GLN A 45 -1.70 0.36 -15.26
N ARG A 46 -2.13 -0.28 -16.33
CA ARG A 46 -3.50 -0.21 -16.88
C ARG A 46 -4.62 -0.47 -15.87
N THR A 47 -4.40 -1.40 -14.92
CA THR A 47 -5.35 -1.69 -13.84
C THR A 47 -4.97 -1.00 -12.52
N GLY A 48 -4.09 0.01 -12.56
CA GLY A 48 -3.61 0.69 -11.38
C GLY A 48 -2.66 -0.14 -10.51
N SER A 49 -2.17 -1.31 -10.96
CA SER A 49 -1.22 -2.15 -10.22
C SER A 49 -0.50 -3.16 -11.11
N PHE A 50 0.58 -3.73 -10.59
CA PHE A 50 1.38 -4.76 -11.25
C PHE A 50 0.62 -6.06 -11.57
N LYS A 51 -0.51 -6.31 -10.92
CA LYS A 51 -1.24 -7.61 -10.95
C LYS A 51 -1.63 -8.07 -12.35
N ILE A 52 -1.86 -7.15 -13.28
CA ILE A 52 -2.15 -7.48 -14.68
C ILE A 52 -1.04 -8.33 -15.33
N ARG A 53 0.22 -8.14 -14.93
CA ARG A 53 1.37 -8.86 -15.51
C ARG A 53 1.25 -10.36 -15.26
N GLY A 54 1.13 -10.78 -14.01
CA GLY A 54 0.99 -12.19 -13.64
C GLY A 54 -0.33 -12.80 -14.11
N ALA A 55 -1.44 -12.06 -13.95
CA ALA A 55 -2.75 -12.54 -14.39
C ALA A 55 -2.79 -12.79 -15.90
N TYR A 56 -2.30 -11.86 -16.70
CA TYR A 56 -2.28 -12.03 -18.16
C TYR A 56 -1.33 -13.15 -18.59
N ASN A 57 -0.12 -13.23 -18.00
CA ASN A 57 0.83 -14.27 -18.32
C ASN A 57 0.25 -15.66 -18.07
N LYS A 58 -0.39 -15.88 -16.92
CA LYS A 58 -1.08 -17.11 -16.56
C LYS A 58 -2.19 -17.46 -17.54
N ILE A 59 -3.10 -16.53 -17.79
CA ILE A 59 -4.28 -16.79 -18.61
C ILE A 59 -3.89 -17.01 -20.09
N ALA A 60 -2.88 -16.30 -20.59
CA ALA A 60 -2.39 -16.48 -21.96
C ALA A 60 -1.78 -17.87 -22.22
N LYS A 61 -1.20 -18.51 -21.19
CA LYS A 61 -0.58 -19.84 -21.26
C LYS A 61 -1.59 -20.98 -21.12
N LEU A 62 -2.86 -20.71 -20.84
CA LEU A 62 -3.90 -21.74 -20.76
C LEU A 62 -4.10 -22.42 -22.11
N THR A 63 -4.38 -23.72 -22.07
CA THR A 63 -4.78 -24.49 -23.23
C THR A 63 -6.11 -24.00 -23.78
N GLU A 64 -6.40 -24.31 -25.06
CA GLU A 64 -7.68 -23.92 -25.67
C GLU A 64 -8.90 -24.56 -24.99
N GLU A 65 -8.72 -25.72 -24.35
CA GLU A 65 -9.75 -26.38 -23.56
C GLU A 65 -10.02 -25.58 -22.26
N GLU A 66 -8.97 -25.18 -21.53
CA GLU A 66 -9.06 -24.39 -20.31
C GLU A 66 -9.64 -23.00 -20.60
N LYS A 67 -9.24 -22.35 -21.69
CA LYS A 67 -9.81 -21.06 -22.13
C LYS A 67 -11.31 -21.14 -22.38
N ARG A 68 -11.79 -22.23 -22.97
CA ARG A 68 -13.25 -22.45 -23.20
C ARG A 68 -14.03 -22.61 -21.91
N LYS A 69 -13.43 -23.20 -20.87
CA LYS A 69 -14.05 -23.31 -19.54
C LYS A 69 -14.16 -21.96 -18.85
N GLY A 70 -13.25 -21.04 -19.13
CA GLY A 70 -13.15 -19.75 -18.49
C GLY A 70 -12.30 -19.77 -17.21
N VAL A 71 -12.15 -18.60 -16.60
CA VAL A 71 -11.30 -18.43 -15.42
C VAL A 71 -12.11 -17.90 -14.22
N ILE A 72 -11.66 -18.26 -13.02
CA ILE A 72 -12.24 -17.77 -11.76
C ILE A 72 -11.15 -17.29 -10.82
N ALA A 73 -11.44 -16.22 -10.05
CA ALA A 73 -10.56 -15.76 -8.99
C ALA A 73 -11.38 -15.26 -7.79
N SER A 74 -10.79 -15.30 -6.59
CA SER A 74 -11.32 -14.64 -5.40
C SER A 74 -10.44 -13.45 -5.05
N SER A 75 -10.98 -12.25 -5.20
CA SER A 75 -10.31 -10.99 -4.83
C SER A 75 -11.25 -9.80 -4.96
N ALA A 76 -11.19 -8.87 -4.02
CA ALA A 76 -11.92 -7.60 -4.08
C ALA A 76 -11.03 -6.39 -4.47
N GLY A 77 -9.80 -6.64 -4.98
CA GLY A 77 -8.82 -5.59 -5.23
C GLY A 77 -8.07 -5.72 -6.56
N ASN A 78 -6.78 -5.48 -6.52
CA ASN A 78 -5.89 -5.42 -7.69
C ASN A 78 -5.90 -6.70 -8.54
N HIS A 79 -5.96 -7.87 -7.89
CA HIS A 79 -5.96 -9.14 -8.62
C HIS A 79 -7.26 -9.34 -9.41
N ALA A 80 -8.40 -8.98 -8.84
CA ALA A 80 -9.70 -9.03 -9.52
C ALA A 80 -9.68 -8.25 -10.84
N GLN A 81 -9.21 -7.01 -10.80
CA GLN A 81 -9.10 -6.17 -11.99
C GLN A 81 -8.07 -6.70 -12.99
N GLY A 82 -6.95 -7.23 -12.49
CA GLY A 82 -5.92 -7.86 -13.32
C GLY A 82 -6.45 -9.06 -14.09
N VAL A 83 -7.16 -9.97 -13.43
CA VAL A 83 -7.79 -11.15 -14.05
C VAL A 83 -8.89 -10.72 -15.03
N ALA A 84 -9.75 -9.79 -14.64
CA ALA A 84 -10.84 -9.32 -15.48
C ALA A 84 -10.33 -8.69 -16.79
N LEU A 85 -9.34 -7.78 -16.73
CA LEU A 85 -8.74 -7.19 -17.93
C LEU A 85 -8.00 -8.23 -18.78
N ALA A 86 -7.25 -9.13 -18.14
CA ALA A 86 -6.53 -10.19 -18.87
C ALA A 86 -7.49 -11.09 -19.65
N ALA A 87 -8.56 -11.54 -19.00
CA ALA A 87 -9.59 -12.37 -19.65
C ALA A 87 -10.30 -11.62 -20.77
N GLN A 88 -10.66 -10.34 -20.56
CA GLN A 88 -11.26 -9.49 -21.60
C GLN A 88 -10.37 -9.39 -22.85
N LYS A 89 -9.06 -9.16 -22.65
CA LYS A 89 -8.10 -9.04 -23.75
C LYS A 89 -7.92 -10.34 -24.55
N LEU A 90 -8.12 -11.48 -23.90
CA LEU A 90 -7.99 -12.80 -24.49
C LEU A 90 -9.33 -13.39 -24.94
N GLY A 91 -10.45 -12.67 -24.76
CA GLY A 91 -11.79 -13.16 -25.14
C GLY A 91 -12.28 -14.33 -24.29
N ILE A 92 -11.85 -14.42 -23.02
CA ILE A 92 -12.14 -15.53 -22.11
C ILE A 92 -13.16 -15.08 -21.07
N LYS A 93 -14.12 -15.95 -20.72
CA LYS A 93 -15.06 -15.68 -19.60
C LYS A 93 -14.29 -15.60 -18.28
N ALA A 94 -14.54 -14.55 -17.50
CA ALA A 94 -13.99 -14.40 -16.15
C ALA A 94 -15.10 -14.27 -15.11
N VAL A 95 -14.98 -15.02 -14.02
CA VAL A 95 -15.82 -14.94 -12.83
C VAL A 95 -14.95 -14.47 -11.67
N ILE A 96 -15.38 -13.43 -10.98
CA ILE A 96 -14.68 -12.91 -9.80
C ILE A 96 -15.60 -12.99 -8.59
N VAL A 97 -15.15 -13.69 -7.56
CA VAL A 97 -15.90 -13.82 -6.30
C VAL A 97 -15.33 -12.83 -5.29
N MET A 98 -16.21 -12.06 -4.67
CA MET A 98 -15.89 -11.05 -3.66
C MET A 98 -16.78 -11.23 -2.42
N PRO A 99 -16.34 -10.84 -1.22
CA PRO A 99 -17.21 -10.76 -0.05
C PRO A 99 -18.44 -9.87 -0.29
N LYS A 100 -19.57 -10.18 0.37
CA LYS A 100 -20.84 -9.45 0.21
C LYS A 100 -20.74 -7.96 0.51
N TYR A 101 -19.88 -7.59 1.47
CA TYR A 101 -19.71 -6.20 1.91
C TYR A 101 -18.61 -5.45 1.14
N THR A 102 -18.14 -5.99 0.02
CA THR A 102 -17.17 -5.30 -0.83
C THR A 102 -17.74 -3.96 -1.31
N PRO A 103 -17.01 -2.85 -1.13
CA PRO A 103 -17.46 -1.54 -1.59
C PRO A 103 -17.83 -1.53 -3.08
N LEU A 104 -18.95 -0.90 -3.43
CA LEU A 104 -19.49 -0.89 -4.78
C LEU A 104 -18.48 -0.38 -5.82
N ILE A 105 -17.66 0.60 -5.45
CA ILE A 105 -16.62 1.13 -6.32
C ILE A 105 -15.61 0.05 -6.79
N LYS A 106 -15.26 -0.91 -5.92
CA LYS A 106 -14.38 -2.04 -6.25
C LYS A 106 -15.07 -3.06 -7.15
N VAL A 107 -16.35 -3.30 -6.90
CA VAL A 107 -17.19 -4.18 -7.72
C VAL A 107 -17.31 -3.63 -9.15
N GLU A 108 -17.66 -2.36 -9.28
CA GLU A 108 -17.83 -1.70 -10.58
C GLU A 108 -16.49 -1.56 -11.33
N ALA A 109 -15.39 -1.28 -10.63
CA ALA A 109 -14.05 -1.26 -11.22
C ALA A 109 -13.65 -2.61 -11.86
N THR A 110 -14.18 -3.72 -11.34
CA THR A 110 -13.96 -5.04 -11.91
C THR A 110 -14.93 -5.35 -13.06
N ARG A 111 -16.21 -5.01 -12.89
CA ARG A 111 -17.24 -5.21 -13.92
C ARG A 111 -16.99 -4.46 -15.23
N GLN A 112 -16.39 -3.27 -15.15
CA GLN A 112 -16.05 -2.48 -16.35
C GLN A 112 -15.08 -3.21 -17.30
N TYR A 113 -14.34 -4.22 -16.82
CA TYR A 113 -13.52 -5.11 -17.64
C TYR A 113 -14.26 -6.35 -18.14
N GLY A 114 -15.62 -6.40 -17.99
CA GLY A 114 -16.46 -7.46 -18.53
C GLY A 114 -16.49 -8.75 -17.71
N ALA A 115 -15.94 -8.78 -16.51
CA ALA A 115 -16.03 -9.95 -15.63
C ALA A 115 -17.39 -10.05 -14.97
N GLU A 116 -17.88 -11.27 -14.80
CA GLU A 116 -19.01 -11.59 -13.93
C GLU A 116 -18.56 -11.49 -12.46
N VAL A 117 -19.20 -10.64 -11.66
CA VAL A 117 -18.86 -10.50 -10.24
C VAL A 117 -19.95 -11.13 -9.39
N ILE A 118 -19.57 -12.10 -8.58
CA ILE A 118 -20.42 -12.80 -7.61
C ILE A 118 -20.04 -12.32 -6.21
N LEU A 119 -21.05 -11.88 -5.45
CA LEU A 119 -20.87 -11.51 -4.04
C LEU A 119 -21.27 -12.69 -3.17
N ALA A 120 -20.32 -13.29 -2.44
CA ALA A 120 -20.55 -14.48 -1.61
C ALA A 120 -19.71 -14.42 -0.32
N GLY A 121 -20.29 -14.94 0.78
CA GLY A 121 -19.65 -14.93 2.10
C GLY A 121 -19.57 -13.54 2.74
N GLU A 122 -19.07 -13.48 3.93
CA GLU A 122 -18.87 -12.23 4.67
C GLU A 122 -17.42 -11.77 4.61
N GLU A 123 -16.48 -12.72 4.71
CA GLU A 123 -15.04 -12.51 4.72
C GLU A 123 -14.37 -13.04 3.45
N TYR A 124 -13.07 -12.77 3.32
CA TYR A 124 -12.27 -13.21 2.18
C TYR A 124 -12.24 -14.74 2.06
N ASP A 125 -12.10 -15.45 3.17
CA ASP A 125 -12.00 -16.92 3.18
C ASP A 125 -13.31 -17.57 2.71
N ASP A 126 -14.47 -17.00 3.07
CA ASP A 126 -15.77 -17.47 2.56
C ASP A 126 -15.87 -17.32 1.03
N ALA A 127 -15.49 -16.14 0.54
CA ALA A 127 -15.49 -15.85 -0.90
C ALA A 127 -14.50 -16.76 -1.64
N TYR A 128 -13.36 -17.03 -1.05
CA TYR A 128 -12.35 -17.95 -1.60
C TYR A 128 -12.90 -19.38 -1.68
N ASN A 129 -13.50 -19.90 -0.60
CA ASN A 129 -14.07 -21.23 -0.57
C ASN A 129 -15.21 -21.37 -1.60
N TYR A 130 -16.08 -20.38 -1.69
CA TYR A 130 -17.13 -20.37 -2.72
C TYR A 130 -16.58 -20.35 -4.15
N ALA A 131 -15.50 -19.62 -4.39
CA ALA A 131 -14.82 -19.63 -5.70
C ALA A 131 -14.23 -21.01 -6.02
N ARG A 132 -13.72 -21.73 -5.00
CA ARG A 132 -13.22 -23.10 -5.17
C ARG A 132 -14.34 -24.11 -5.46
N GLU A 133 -15.49 -23.98 -4.79
CA GLU A 133 -16.68 -24.79 -5.08
C GLU A 133 -17.17 -24.58 -6.52
N LEU A 134 -17.24 -23.32 -6.97
CA LEU A 134 -17.61 -23.01 -8.35
C LEU A 134 -16.58 -23.51 -9.36
N GLN A 135 -15.30 -23.48 -9.04
CA GLN A 135 -14.24 -24.06 -9.86
C GLN A 135 -14.49 -25.55 -10.09
N GLU A 136 -14.77 -26.31 -9.04
CA GLU A 136 -15.01 -27.75 -9.14
C GLU A 136 -16.28 -28.06 -9.94
N LYS A 137 -17.35 -27.31 -9.66
CA LYS A 137 -18.66 -27.54 -10.28
C LYS A 137 -18.70 -27.19 -11.77
N GLU A 138 -18.15 -26.04 -12.15
CA GLU A 138 -18.25 -25.49 -13.51
C GLU A 138 -16.98 -25.75 -14.34
N GLY A 139 -15.90 -26.23 -13.70
CA GLY A 139 -14.64 -26.55 -14.35
C GLY A 139 -13.78 -25.34 -14.71
N TYR A 140 -14.01 -24.17 -14.11
CA TYR A 140 -13.19 -22.98 -14.32
C TYR A 140 -11.73 -23.22 -13.93
N VAL A 141 -10.80 -22.46 -14.56
CA VAL A 141 -9.40 -22.43 -14.13
C VAL A 141 -9.25 -21.36 -13.05
N PHE A 142 -8.80 -21.76 -11.86
CA PHE A 142 -8.55 -20.82 -10.76
C PHE A 142 -7.26 -20.05 -11.01
N ILE A 143 -7.33 -18.72 -11.00
CA ILE A 143 -6.19 -17.82 -11.14
C ILE A 143 -5.78 -17.33 -9.77
N HIS A 144 -4.71 -17.94 -9.22
CA HIS A 144 -4.23 -17.60 -7.87
C HIS A 144 -3.52 -16.24 -7.85
N PRO A 145 -3.72 -15.39 -6.83
CA PRO A 145 -3.16 -14.04 -6.80
C PRO A 145 -1.63 -13.96 -6.67
N PHE A 146 -0.96 -15.04 -6.25
CA PHE A 146 0.50 -15.06 -6.02
C PHE A 146 1.14 -16.46 -6.00
N ASN A 147 0.43 -17.54 -5.61
CA ASN A 147 1.02 -18.88 -5.44
C ASN A 147 0.84 -19.70 -6.72
N ASP A 148 1.47 -19.26 -7.81
CA ASP A 148 1.42 -19.86 -9.13
C ASP A 148 2.66 -19.44 -9.93
N ASP A 149 3.38 -20.40 -10.52
CA ASP A 149 4.62 -20.17 -11.26
C ASP A 149 4.46 -19.21 -12.44
N ASP A 150 3.37 -19.34 -13.20
CA ASP A 150 3.11 -18.47 -14.34
C ASP A 150 2.77 -17.04 -13.91
N VAL A 151 2.14 -16.88 -12.74
CA VAL A 151 1.90 -15.58 -12.14
C VAL A 151 3.23 -14.96 -11.68
N VAL A 152 4.08 -15.72 -10.99
CA VAL A 152 5.43 -15.30 -10.57
C VAL A 152 6.27 -14.87 -11.77
N GLU A 153 6.27 -15.64 -12.85
CA GLU A 153 6.96 -15.34 -14.10
C GLU A 153 6.51 -13.99 -14.69
N GLY A 154 5.20 -13.74 -14.76
CA GLY A 154 4.66 -12.47 -15.23
C GLY A 154 5.13 -11.27 -14.37
N GLN A 155 5.16 -11.41 -13.04
CA GLN A 155 5.63 -10.36 -12.13
C GLN A 155 7.13 -10.07 -12.29
N GLY A 156 7.92 -11.10 -12.58
CA GLY A 156 9.38 -10.98 -12.78
C GLY A 156 9.76 -10.10 -13.98
N THR A 157 8.85 -9.89 -14.93
CA THR A 157 9.08 -8.97 -16.06
C THR A 157 9.40 -7.53 -15.61
N ILE A 158 8.98 -7.13 -14.40
CA ILE A 158 9.34 -5.84 -13.80
C ILE A 158 10.85 -5.72 -13.62
N ALA A 159 11.51 -6.77 -13.14
CA ALA A 159 12.97 -6.76 -12.96
C ALA A 159 13.71 -6.63 -14.30
N LEU A 160 13.19 -7.23 -15.37
CA LEU A 160 13.79 -7.07 -16.70
C LEU A 160 13.71 -5.61 -17.18
N GLU A 161 12.56 -4.94 -16.98
CA GLU A 161 12.39 -3.53 -17.32
C GLU A 161 13.31 -2.62 -16.47
N VAL A 162 13.41 -2.90 -15.16
CA VAL A 162 14.30 -2.17 -14.24
C VAL A 162 15.75 -2.27 -14.69
N LEU A 163 16.23 -3.50 -14.94
CA LEU A 163 17.63 -3.74 -15.32
C LEU A 163 17.94 -3.40 -16.79
N GLU A 164 16.94 -3.11 -17.60
CA GLU A 164 17.10 -2.52 -18.93
C GLU A 164 17.33 -1.01 -18.85
N GLU A 165 16.59 -0.31 -17.96
CA GLU A 165 16.69 1.14 -17.76
C GLU A 165 17.84 1.53 -16.81
N LEU A 166 18.16 0.68 -15.83
CA LEU A 166 19.22 0.89 -14.83
C LEU A 166 20.03 -0.40 -14.65
N PRO A 167 20.94 -0.73 -15.59
CA PRO A 167 21.69 -2.00 -15.56
C PRO A 167 22.60 -2.19 -14.33
N ASP A 168 23.01 -1.10 -13.71
CA ASP A 168 23.87 -1.03 -12.54
C ASP A 168 23.12 -0.73 -11.23
N ALA A 169 21.83 -1.09 -11.16
CA ALA A 169 21.07 -1.05 -9.92
C ALA A 169 21.70 -1.95 -8.86
N ASP A 170 21.91 -1.41 -7.66
CA ASP A 170 22.48 -2.14 -6.51
C ASP A 170 21.42 -2.86 -5.70
N ILE A 171 20.24 -2.23 -5.49
CA ILE A 171 19.20 -2.70 -4.59
C ILE A 171 17.83 -2.51 -5.24
N ILE A 172 16.96 -3.52 -5.12
CA ILE A 172 15.53 -3.38 -5.43
C ILE A 172 14.72 -3.63 -4.15
N LEU A 173 13.89 -2.66 -3.74
CA LEU A 173 12.95 -2.77 -2.64
C LEU A 173 11.58 -3.18 -3.17
N VAL A 174 11.01 -4.26 -2.64
CA VAL A 174 9.80 -4.86 -3.17
C VAL A 174 8.76 -5.08 -2.05
N PRO A 175 7.52 -4.54 -2.18
CA PRO A 175 6.45 -4.86 -1.25
C PRO A 175 6.17 -6.37 -1.21
N LEU A 176 6.02 -6.91 0.01
CA LEU A 176 5.83 -8.32 0.26
C LEU A 176 4.53 -8.55 1.03
N GLY A 177 3.58 -9.27 0.40
CA GLY A 177 2.41 -9.88 1.02
C GLY A 177 2.48 -11.39 0.79
N GLY A 178 1.68 -11.97 -0.11
CA GLY A 178 1.72 -13.41 -0.44
C GLY A 178 2.98 -13.89 -1.17
N GLY A 179 3.90 -13.01 -1.52
CA GLY A 179 5.23 -13.35 -2.05
C GLY A 179 5.37 -13.36 -3.57
N GLY A 180 4.28 -13.38 -4.36
CA GLY A 180 4.40 -13.55 -5.81
C GLY A 180 5.15 -12.45 -6.56
N LEU A 181 5.03 -11.20 -6.13
CA LEU A 181 5.76 -10.07 -6.72
C LEU A 181 7.26 -10.19 -6.47
N ILE A 182 7.64 -10.36 -5.22
CA ILE A 182 9.06 -10.42 -4.84
C ILE A 182 9.73 -11.67 -5.38
N SER A 183 9.04 -12.83 -5.39
CA SER A 183 9.56 -14.07 -5.98
C SER A 183 9.91 -13.87 -7.45
N GLY A 184 9.00 -13.29 -8.24
CA GLY A 184 9.24 -13.02 -9.66
C GLY A 184 10.40 -12.03 -9.87
N ILE A 185 10.38 -10.90 -9.16
CA ILE A 185 11.44 -9.88 -9.26
C ILE A 185 12.80 -10.45 -8.83
N ALA A 186 12.86 -11.14 -7.69
CA ALA A 186 14.10 -11.68 -7.16
C ALA A 186 14.72 -12.70 -8.12
N LEU A 187 13.93 -13.65 -8.58
CA LEU A 187 14.40 -14.68 -9.48
C LEU A 187 14.88 -14.10 -10.82
N ALA A 188 14.07 -13.25 -11.47
CA ALA A 188 14.44 -12.62 -12.74
C ALA A 188 15.67 -11.71 -12.60
N ALA A 189 15.76 -10.93 -11.52
CA ALA A 189 16.89 -10.06 -11.25
C ALA A 189 18.19 -10.85 -11.00
N LYS A 190 18.15 -11.86 -10.13
CA LYS A 190 19.33 -12.70 -9.82
C LYS A 190 19.82 -13.51 -11.03
N LEU A 191 18.91 -13.96 -11.90
CA LEU A 191 19.28 -14.63 -13.16
C LEU A 191 19.99 -13.68 -14.14
N LYS A 192 19.68 -12.40 -14.11
CA LYS A 192 20.29 -11.38 -14.99
C LYS A 192 21.53 -10.74 -14.36
N ASN A 193 21.47 -10.46 -13.05
CA ASN A 193 22.55 -9.86 -12.26
C ASN A 193 22.61 -10.52 -10.87
N PRO A 194 23.47 -11.54 -10.65
CA PRO A 194 23.51 -12.28 -9.39
C PRO A 194 23.92 -11.45 -8.15
N VAL A 195 24.55 -10.29 -8.33
CA VAL A 195 25.05 -9.47 -7.21
C VAL A 195 24.06 -8.44 -6.72
N ILE A 196 22.96 -8.21 -7.47
CA ILE A 196 21.92 -7.25 -7.06
C ILE A 196 21.26 -7.70 -5.77
N LYS A 197 21.03 -6.78 -4.84
CA LYS A 197 20.30 -7.08 -3.60
C LYS A 197 18.79 -6.90 -3.80
N ILE A 198 18.02 -7.88 -3.35
CA ILE A 198 16.56 -7.84 -3.31
C ILE A 198 16.13 -7.80 -1.86
N ILE A 199 15.43 -6.75 -1.48
CA ILE A 199 14.96 -6.57 -0.11
C ILE A 199 13.43 -6.54 -0.12
N GLY A 200 12.83 -7.48 0.62
CA GLY A 200 11.39 -7.54 0.87
C GLY A 200 10.95 -6.48 1.89
N VAL A 201 9.74 -5.95 1.72
CA VAL A 201 9.18 -4.99 2.65
C VAL A 201 7.80 -5.44 3.07
N GLU A 202 7.64 -5.83 4.33
CA GLU A 202 6.37 -6.22 4.95
C GLU A 202 5.83 -5.11 5.86
N PRO A 203 4.52 -4.98 6.05
CA PRO A 203 3.98 -4.19 7.16
C PRO A 203 4.22 -4.92 8.48
N GLU A 204 4.53 -4.19 9.55
CA GLU A 204 4.77 -4.76 10.88
C GLU A 204 3.58 -5.61 11.35
N GLY A 205 2.36 -5.18 11.06
CA GLY A 205 1.14 -5.90 11.44
C GLY A 205 0.78 -7.11 10.56
N ALA A 206 1.62 -7.48 9.56
CA ALA A 206 1.41 -8.66 8.72
C ALA A 206 2.74 -9.21 8.17
N ALA A 207 3.71 -9.46 9.05
CA ALA A 207 5.06 -9.95 8.71
C ALA A 207 5.09 -11.48 8.54
N SER A 208 4.33 -12.01 7.60
CA SER A 208 4.15 -13.47 7.42
C SER A 208 5.37 -14.16 6.82
N ALA A 209 6.15 -13.48 5.95
CA ALA A 209 7.37 -14.04 5.39
C ALA A 209 8.50 -14.09 6.41
N ILE A 210 8.66 -13.06 7.26
CA ILE A 210 9.62 -13.09 8.37
C ILE A 210 9.28 -14.24 9.34
N ALA A 211 8.01 -14.42 9.65
CA ALA A 211 7.56 -15.52 10.52
C ALA A 211 7.89 -16.89 9.89
N ALA A 212 7.61 -17.07 8.60
CA ALA A 212 7.92 -18.29 7.87
C ALA A 212 9.43 -18.58 7.82
N LEU A 213 10.25 -17.58 7.51
CA LEU A 213 11.72 -17.75 7.48
C LEU A 213 12.29 -18.12 8.85
N LYS A 214 11.78 -17.51 9.92
CA LYS A 214 12.18 -17.86 11.30
C LYS A 214 11.78 -19.29 11.69
N ASN A 215 10.61 -19.74 11.23
CA ASN A 215 10.14 -21.09 11.49
C ASN A 215 10.83 -22.14 10.61
N GLY A 216 11.38 -21.75 9.47
CA GLY A 216 11.97 -22.65 8.46
C GLY A 216 10.95 -23.27 7.52
N ASP A 217 9.65 -22.95 7.67
CA ASP A 217 8.53 -23.42 6.86
C ASP A 217 7.41 -22.37 6.87
N VAL A 218 6.47 -22.48 5.97
CA VAL A 218 5.31 -21.59 5.87
C VAL A 218 4.45 -21.69 7.13
N VAL A 219 4.15 -20.56 7.73
CA VAL A 219 3.27 -20.42 8.90
C VAL A 219 2.13 -19.47 8.63
N GLU A 220 1.02 -19.67 9.32
CA GLU A 220 -0.12 -18.78 9.27
C GLU A 220 -0.14 -17.89 10.51
N LEU A 221 -0.18 -16.55 10.29
CA LEU A 221 -0.35 -15.59 11.36
C LEU A 221 -1.76 -15.68 11.94
N PRO A 222 -1.94 -15.51 13.27
CA PRO A 222 -3.27 -15.54 13.89
C PRO A 222 -4.18 -14.45 13.35
N GLU A 223 -3.62 -13.27 13.11
CA GLU A 223 -4.33 -12.09 12.58
C GLU A 223 -3.39 -11.19 11.80
N THR A 224 -3.96 -10.24 11.07
CA THR A 224 -3.22 -9.13 10.44
C THR A 224 -3.83 -7.81 10.90
N ASN A 225 -2.98 -6.84 11.23
CA ASN A 225 -3.39 -5.51 11.67
C ASN A 225 -2.52 -4.44 11.02
N THR A 226 -2.92 -3.98 9.84
CA THR A 226 -2.20 -2.94 9.07
C THR A 226 -3.14 -2.25 8.10
N ILE A 227 -2.86 -0.99 7.78
CA ILE A 227 -3.54 -0.23 6.72
C ILE A 227 -3.11 -0.64 5.30
N ALA A 228 -2.09 -1.48 5.17
CA ALA A 228 -1.57 -1.94 3.88
C ALA A 228 -2.34 -3.17 3.36
N ASP A 229 -3.65 -3.01 3.09
CA ASP A 229 -4.60 -4.09 2.73
C ASP A 229 -4.06 -5.06 1.67
N GLY A 230 -3.41 -4.55 0.62
CA GLY A 230 -2.89 -5.37 -0.49
C GLY A 230 -1.76 -6.34 -0.09
N THR A 231 -1.16 -6.15 1.08
CA THR A 231 -0.10 -6.99 1.67
C THR A 231 -0.49 -7.61 3.00
N ALA A 232 -1.71 -7.36 3.49
CA ALA A 232 -2.25 -7.95 4.73
C ALA A 232 -2.59 -9.44 4.53
N VAL A 233 -1.56 -10.27 4.37
CA VAL A 233 -1.69 -11.70 4.08
C VAL A 233 -1.22 -12.52 5.28
N ARG A 234 -2.10 -13.36 5.81
CA ARG A 234 -1.79 -14.21 6.99
C ARG A 234 -0.75 -15.29 6.69
N LYS A 235 -0.69 -15.76 5.44
CA LYS A 235 0.17 -16.88 5.02
C LYS A 235 0.78 -16.58 3.64
N ILE A 236 2.10 -16.65 3.50
CA ILE A 236 2.75 -16.58 2.18
C ILE A 236 2.48 -17.84 1.37
N GLY A 237 2.62 -17.77 0.05
CA GLY A 237 2.50 -18.95 -0.81
C GLY A 237 3.63 -19.95 -0.55
N GLU A 238 3.31 -21.24 -0.57
CA GLU A 238 4.29 -22.33 -0.38
C GLU A 238 5.39 -22.28 -1.45
N LEU A 239 5.00 -22.10 -2.70
CA LEU A 239 5.91 -21.87 -3.82
C LEU A 239 6.81 -20.64 -3.59
N ASN A 240 6.22 -19.56 -3.09
CA ASN A 240 6.92 -18.30 -2.87
C ASN A 240 7.91 -18.37 -1.69
N PHE A 241 7.64 -19.21 -0.70
CA PHE A 241 8.57 -19.43 0.41
C PHE A 241 9.92 -19.92 -0.09
N ASP A 242 9.94 -20.88 -1.00
CA ASP A 242 11.18 -21.40 -1.57
C ASP A 242 11.92 -20.33 -2.38
N TYR A 243 11.22 -19.52 -3.16
CA TYR A 243 11.83 -18.42 -3.90
C TYR A 243 12.37 -17.33 -2.98
N ILE A 244 11.61 -16.93 -1.96
CA ILE A 244 12.04 -15.92 -0.97
C ILE A 244 13.29 -16.41 -0.23
N LYS A 245 13.27 -17.64 0.28
CA LYS A 245 14.39 -18.23 1.00
C LYS A 245 15.69 -18.28 0.20
N ASN A 246 15.60 -18.51 -1.12
CA ASN A 246 16.77 -18.71 -1.98
C ASN A 246 17.26 -17.45 -2.69
N TYR A 247 16.40 -16.44 -2.92
CA TYR A 247 16.71 -15.31 -3.81
C TYR A 247 16.51 -13.93 -3.18
N VAL A 248 15.88 -13.83 -2.01
CA VAL A 248 15.71 -12.56 -1.29
C VAL A 248 16.81 -12.42 -0.26
N ASP A 249 17.50 -11.28 -0.30
CA ASP A 249 18.70 -11.06 0.55
C ASP A 249 18.36 -10.59 1.96
N ASP A 250 17.24 -9.84 2.12
CA ASP A 250 16.79 -9.35 3.43
C ASP A 250 15.28 -9.02 3.38
N ILE A 251 14.65 -8.95 4.55
CA ILE A 251 13.27 -8.50 4.70
C ILE A 251 13.20 -7.51 5.86
N ILE A 252 12.62 -6.34 5.61
CA ILE A 252 12.41 -5.30 6.61
C ILE A 252 10.93 -5.02 6.80
N THR A 253 10.56 -4.58 7.99
CA THR A 253 9.18 -4.20 8.30
C THR A 253 9.00 -2.69 8.37
N ILE A 254 7.79 -2.23 8.06
CA ILE A 254 7.38 -0.84 8.06
C ILE A 254 6.10 -0.70 8.88
N SER A 255 6.07 0.24 9.81
CA SER A 255 4.89 0.59 10.58
C SER A 255 3.88 1.38 9.74
N ASP A 256 2.61 1.34 10.14
CA ASP A 256 1.56 2.15 9.50
C ASP A 256 1.84 3.65 9.58
N TYR A 257 2.54 4.10 10.63
CA TYR A 257 3.00 5.46 10.78
C TYR A 257 4.00 5.87 9.68
N GLU A 258 5.02 5.06 9.43
CA GLU A 258 6.02 5.28 8.37
C GLU A 258 5.38 5.25 6.97
N LEU A 259 4.33 4.43 6.79
CA LEU A 259 3.53 4.41 5.56
C LEU A 259 2.80 5.73 5.33
N MET A 260 2.07 6.24 6.34
CA MET A 260 1.34 7.51 6.25
C MET A 260 2.27 8.68 5.93
N GLU A 261 3.43 8.72 6.55
CA GLU A 261 4.43 9.75 6.30
C GLU A 261 4.96 9.69 4.85
N SER A 262 5.27 8.49 4.38
CA SER A 262 5.81 8.28 3.03
C SER A 262 4.76 8.53 1.94
N PHE A 263 3.49 8.17 2.20
CA PHE A 263 2.37 8.52 1.34
C PHE A 263 2.26 10.04 1.15
N LEU A 264 2.30 10.78 2.25
CA LEU A 264 2.21 12.24 2.20
C LEU A 264 3.38 12.85 1.39
N LEU A 265 4.60 12.32 1.53
CA LEU A 265 5.76 12.75 0.74
C LEU A 265 5.59 12.48 -0.76
N LEU A 266 5.06 11.31 -1.13
CA LEU A 266 4.76 11.00 -2.53
C LEU A 266 3.78 12.00 -3.13
N VAL A 267 2.69 12.29 -2.41
CA VAL A 267 1.69 13.28 -2.86
C VAL A 267 2.29 14.69 -2.95
N GLU A 268 2.99 15.14 -1.91
CA GLU A 268 3.53 16.51 -1.86
C GLU A 268 4.69 16.75 -2.82
N LYS A 269 5.62 15.80 -2.95
CA LYS A 269 6.88 16.00 -3.66
C LYS A 269 6.91 15.39 -5.05
N HIS A 270 6.27 14.24 -5.24
CA HIS A 270 6.24 13.53 -6.50
C HIS A 270 4.93 13.70 -7.28
N LYS A 271 3.86 14.20 -6.65
CA LYS A 271 2.51 14.29 -7.23
C LYS A 271 1.97 12.91 -7.65
N ILE A 272 2.40 11.87 -6.93
CA ILE A 272 2.01 10.49 -7.16
C ILE A 272 1.08 10.06 -6.03
N VAL A 273 -0.05 9.47 -6.40
CA VAL A 273 -0.98 8.79 -5.50
C VAL A 273 -0.77 7.29 -5.64
N ALA A 274 -0.61 6.60 -4.50
CA ALA A 274 -0.44 5.15 -4.44
C ALA A 274 -1.26 4.56 -3.29
N GLU A 275 -1.62 3.29 -3.38
CA GLU A 275 -2.25 2.58 -2.28
C GLU A 275 -1.24 2.26 -1.16
N ASN A 276 -1.73 2.03 0.05
CA ASN A 276 -0.87 1.82 1.22
C ASN A 276 0.14 0.68 1.01
N ALA A 277 -0.29 -0.45 0.46
CA ALA A 277 0.59 -1.58 0.13
C ALA A 277 1.67 -1.20 -0.92
N GLY A 278 1.34 -0.30 -1.85
CA GLY A 278 2.27 0.20 -2.85
C GLY A 278 3.38 1.08 -2.28
N VAL A 279 3.10 1.79 -1.17
CA VAL A 279 4.03 2.73 -0.53
C VAL A 279 5.08 2.04 0.33
N LEU A 280 4.91 0.76 0.71
CA LEU A 280 5.82 0.02 1.59
C LEU A 280 7.30 0.15 1.19
N SER A 281 7.63 -0.10 -0.06
CA SER A 281 9.01 -0.03 -0.55
C SER A 281 9.60 1.39 -0.51
N VAL A 282 8.76 2.40 -0.66
CA VAL A 282 9.17 3.82 -0.55
C VAL A 282 9.46 4.16 0.91
N ALA A 283 8.61 3.71 1.84
CA ALA A 283 8.83 3.91 3.27
C ALA A 283 10.13 3.24 3.77
N ALA A 284 10.47 2.10 3.18
CA ALA A 284 11.68 1.34 3.49
C ALA A 284 12.99 2.05 3.10
N LEU A 285 12.96 3.01 2.20
CA LEU A 285 14.16 3.74 1.76
C LEU A 285 14.95 4.34 2.93
N ARG A 286 14.27 4.80 3.98
CA ARG A 286 14.87 5.39 5.18
C ARG A 286 15.57 4.36 6.09
N LYS A 287 15.20 3.08 5.98
CA LYS A 287 15.82 1.98 6.76
C LYS A 287 17.07 1.41 6.09
N ILE A 288 17.36 1.80 4.85
CA ILE A 288 18.58 1.37 4.15
C ILE A 288 19.79 2.12 4.72
N LYS A 289 20.74 1.35 5.27
CA LYS A 289 21.94 1.88 5.94
C LYS A 289 23.04 2.23 4.94
N GLU A 290 23.11 1.53 3.83
CA GLU A 290 24.08 1.72 2.76
C GLU A 290 23.93 3.11 2.14
N LYS A 291 25.06 3.71 1.71
CA LYS A 291 25.11 5.01 1.04
C LYS A 291 25.77 4.90 -0.32
N GLY A 292 25.47 5.85 -1.21
CA GLY A 292 26.02 5.89 -2.56
C GLY A 292 25.54 4.75 -3.46
N LYS A 293 24.38 4.13 -3.14
CA LYS A 293 23.81 3.02 -3.88
C LYS A 293 22.73 3.48 -4.85
N LYS A 294 22.59 2.79 -5.97
CA LYS A 294 21.45 2.91 -6.89
C LYS A 294 20.34 2.00 -6.42
N ILE A 295 19.25 2.61 -5.92
CA ILE A 295 18.14 1.89 -5.30
C ILE A 295 16.87 2.08 -6.14
N VAL A 296 16.21 0.98 -6.48
CA VAL A 296 14.90 1.01 -7.13
C VAL A 296 13.82 0.58 -6.14
N SER A 297 12.84 1.44 -5.91
CA SER A 297 11.66 1.16 -5.09
C SER A 297 10.48 0.82 -5.99
N ILE A 298 9.88 -0.36 -5.82
CA ILE A 298 8.72 -0.81 -6.58
C ILE A 298 7.44 -0.25 -5.96
N LEU A 299 6.84 0.76 -6.57
CA LEU A 299 5.55 1.31 -6.18
C LEU A 299 4.44 0.45 -6.78
N SER A 300 4.00 -0.58 -6.05
CA SER A 300 3.33 -1.75 -6.61
C SER A 300 1.89 -1.52 -7.09
N GLY A 301 1.18 -0.51 -6.53
CA GLY A 301 -0.21 -0.23 -6.89
C GLY A 301 -0.71 1.13 -6.43
N GLY A 302 -1.86 1.55 -6.96
CA GLY A 302 -2.47 2.85 -6.70
C GLY A 302 -4.00 2.82 -6.56
N ASN A 303 -4.62 1.65 -6.45
CA ASN A 303 -6.07 1.50 -6.34
C ASN A 303 -6.55 1.80 -4.91
N ILE A 304 -6.57 3.08 -4.57
CA ILE A 304 -6.99 3.63 -3.29
C ILE A 304 -8.25 4.49 -3.49
N ASP A 305 -9.20 4.40 -2.58
CA ASP A 305 -10.38 5.25 -2.65
C ASP A 305 -10.13 6.66 -2.09
N VAL A 306 -10.96 7.62 -2.52
CA VAL A 306 -10.79 9.04 -2.18
C VAL A 306 -10.96 9.31 -0.69
N LEU A 307 -11.81 8.57 0.02
CA LEU A 307 -12.00 8.72 1.46
C LEU A 307 -10.74 8.26 2.22
N THR A 308 -10.15 7.15 1.78
CA THR A 308 -8.86 6.67 2.32
C THR A 308 -7.76 7.68 2.05
N ILE A 309 -7.67 8.26 0.83
CA ILE A 309 -6.71 9.34 0.52
C ILE A 309 -6.89 10.51 1.49
N SER A 310 -8.12 10.99 1.69
CA SER A 310 -8.43 12.08 2.62
C SER A 310 -7.99 11.75 4.04
N SER A 311 -8.30 10.55 4.52
CA SER A 311 -7.88 10.08 5.85
C SER A 311 -6.35 10.03 5.98
N MET A 312 -5.64 9.49 4.98
CA MET A 312 -4.18 9.41 4.96
C MET A 312 -3.52 10.79 4.98
N ILE A 313 -4.04 11.73 4.20
CA ILE A 313 -3.54 13.12 4.19
C ILE A 313 -3.75 13.75 5.57
N ASN A 314 -4.96 13.70 6.13
CA ASN A 314 -5.27 14.32 7.42
C ASN A 314 -4.42 13.73 8.56
N LYS A 315 -4.34 12.39 8.64
CA LYS A 315 -3.49 11.71 9.63
C LYS A 315 -2.01 12.03 9.44
N GLY A 316 -1.52 12.02 8.21
CA GLY A 316 -0.13 12.36 7.90
C GLY A 316 0.24 13.80 8.25
N LEU A 317 -0.68 14.76 8.10
CA LEU A 317 -0.48 16.16 8.51
C LEU A 317 -0.41 16.28 10.04
N VAL A 318 -1.25 15.56 10.77
CA VAL A 318 -1.20 15.51 12.25
C VAL A 318 0.12 14.91 12.72
N VAL A 319 0.52 13.80 12.13
CA VAL A 319 1.78 13.09 12.42
C VAL A 319 3.00 13.99 12.25
N ARG A 320 3.02 14.81 11.20
CA ARG A 320 4.12 15.77 10.94
C ARG A 320 4.03 17.04 11.74
N GLY A 321 3.07 17.16 12.65
CA GLY A 321 2.84 18.39 13.40
C GLY A 321 2.47 19.58 12.50
N ARG A 322 1.88 19.34 11.31
CA ARG A 322 1.35 20.42 10.44
C ARG A 322 -0.09 20.78 10.77
N ILE A 323 -0.77 19.89 11.46
CA ILE A 323 -2.07 20.13 12.09
C ILE A 323 -1.90 19.79 13.56
N PHE A 324 -2.23 20.75 14.41
CA PHE A 324 -2.27 20.57 15.85
C PHE A 324 -3.71 20.69 16.35
N ARG A 325 -4.15 19.69 17.09
CA ARG A 325 -5.46 19.66 17.74
C ARG A 325 -5.29 19.61 19.24
N PHE A 326 -6.00 20.47 19.93
CA PHE A 326 -5.98 20.51 21.38
C PHE A 326 -7.31 20.97 21.93
N SER A 327 -7.58 20.67 23.21
CA SER A 327 -8.66 21.28 23.97
C SER A 327 -8.10 22.16 25.06
N VAL A 328 -8.85 23.18 25.41
CA VAL A 328 -8.58 24.07 26.52
C VAL A 328 -9.87 24.31 27.30
N ASP A 329 -9.81 24.16 28.63
CA ASP A 329 -10.90 24.51 29.53
C ASP A 329 -10.85 26.02 29.78
N LEU A 330 -11.93 26.75 29.53
CA LEU A 330 -12.06 28.20 29.66
C LEU A 330 -13.15 28.56 30.65
N PRO A 331 -12.98 29.61 31.48
CA PRO A 331 -14.11 30.15 32.23
C PRO A 331 -15.25 30.59 31.30
N ASP A 332 -16.49 30.26 31.65
CA ASP A 332 -17.67 30.68 30.86
C ASP A 332 -17.94 32.17 31.04
N LYS A 333 -17.14 33.00 30.37
CA LYS A 333 -17.20 34.47 30.42
C LYS A 333 -16.93 35.08 29.05
N PRO A 334 -17.59 36.21 28.72
CA PRO A 334 -17.26 36.95 27.49
C PRO A 334 -15.77 37.30 27.38
N GLY A 335 -15.22 37.21 26.18
CA GLY A 335 -13.82 37.58 25.89
C GLY A 335 -12.83 36.42 25.89
N GLN A 336 -13.15 35.22 26.42
CA GLN A 336 -12.21 34.11 26.48
C GLN A 336 -11.80 33.61 25.08
N LEU A 337 -12.73 33.52 24.13
CA LEU A 337 -12.42 33.17 22.77
C LEU A 337 -11.49 34.18 22.08
N VAL A 338 -11.63 35.45 22.38
CA VAL A 338 -10.75 36.52 21.88
C VAL A 338 -9.33 36.30 22.39
N ALA A 339 -9.16 36.01 23.69
CA ALA A 339 -7.86 35.76 24.31
C ALA A 339 -7.15 34.54 23.65
N VAL A 340 -7.87 33.45 23.45
CA VAL A 340 -7.34 32.26 22.75
C VAL A 340 -6.94 32.59 21.30
N SER A 341 -7.79 33.27 20.56
CA SER A 341 -7.52 33.67 19.17
C SER A 341 -6.32 34.63 19.07
N GLN A 342 -6.13 35.50 20.05
CA GLN A 342 -4.97 36.39 20.10
C GLN A 342 -3.66 35.63 20.30
N ILE A 343 -3.64 34.65 21.22
CA ILE A 343 -2.46 33.78 21.42
C ILE A 343 -2.09 33.08 20.10
N LEU A 344 -3.07 32.48 19.43
CA LEU A 344 -2.84 31.79 18.16
C LEU A 344 -2.32 32.72 17.08
N SER A 345 -2.89 33.92 16.97
CA SER A 345 -2.45 34.94 16.00
C SER A 345 -1.00 35.38 16.25
N GLU A 346 -0.62 35.63 17.50
CA GLU A 346 0.74 36.05 17.89
C GLU A 346 1.77 34.94 17.61
N GLN A 347 1.34 33.67 17.66
CA GLN A 347 2.17 32.53 17.30
C GLN A 347 2.10 32.16 15.79
N ASN A 348 1.41 32.95 14.97
CA ASN A 348 1.19 32.68 13.55
C ASN A 348 0.54 31.29 13.28
N ALA A 349 -0.32 30.83 14.16
CA ALA A 349 -1.08 29.60 14.00
C ALA A 349 -2.42 29.93 13.32
N ASN A 350 -2.62 29.40 12.11
CA ASN A 350 -3.84 29.59 11.35
C ASN A 350 -4.94 28.64 11.85
N VAL A 351 -6.09 29.20 12.27
CA VAL A 351 -7.20 28.43 12.81
C VAL A 351 -7.96 27.74 11.67
N ILE A 352 -8.05 26.41 11.72
CA ILE A 352 -8.83 25.59 10.80
C ILE A 352 -10.24 25.36 11.35
N ARG A 353 -10.35 25.08 12.68
CA ARG A 353 -11.62 24.74 13.31
C ARG A 353 -11.62 25.16 14.79
N LEU A 354 -12.77 25.67 15.23
CA LEU A 354 -13.06 25.95 16.63
C LEU A 354 -14.41 25.29 16.98
N GLU A 355 -14.44 24.53 18.06
CA GLU A 355 -15.65 23.94 18.59
C GLU A 355 -15.80 24.35 20.05
N HIS A 356 -16.83 25.13 20.32
CA HIS A 356 -17.16 25.61 21.67
C HIS A 356 -18.29 24.75 22.22
N ASN A 357 -17.99 23.91 23.21
CA ASN A 357 -18.93 22.96 23.77
C ASN A 357 -19.29 23.30 25.22
N GLN A 358 -20.46 23.88 25.42
CA GLN A 358 -20.96 24.27 26.75
C GLN A 358 -21.54 23.11 27.55
N PHE A 359 -21.89 21.99 26.92
CA PHE A 359 -22.68 20.92 27.54
C PHE A 359 -21.91 19.63 27.81
N LYS A 360 -20.62 19.56 27.48
CA LYS A 360 -19.84 18.31 27.55
C LYS A 360 -19.48 17.90 29.01
N ASN A 361 -19.43 18.86 29.94
CA ASN A 361 -19.06 18.59 31.33
C ASN A 361 -20.21 18.91 32.31
N LEU A 362 -21.07 17.94 32.59
CA LEU A 362 -22.17 18.04 33.55
C LEU A 362 -21.72 18.39 34.99
N ASN A 363 -20.45 18.22 35.34
CA ASN A 363 -19.90 18.48 36.68
C ASN A 363 -19.13 19.80 36.84
N ARG A 364 -19.02 20.61 35.77
CA ARG A 364 -18.34 21.93 35.81
C ARG A 364 -19.29 23.02 35.38
N PHE A 365 -19.98 23.60 36.33
CA PHE A 365 -20.95 24.70 36.10
C PHE A 365 -20.32 26.06 35.72
N HIS A 366 -18.97 26.15 35.61
CA HIS A 366 -18.27 27.41 35.40
C HIS A 366 -17.24 27.40 34.24
N ASP A 367 -16.94 26.24 33.66
CA ASP A 367 -15.94 26.12 32.61
C ASP A 367 -16.54 25.46 31.34
N VAL A 368 -16.12 25.97 30.21
CA VAL A 368 -16.47 25.43 28.88
C VAL A 368 -15.24 24.88 28.21
N GLU A 369 -15.40 23.78 27.49
CA GLU A 369 -14.32 23.22 26.67
C GLU A 369 -14.32 23.88 25.29
N LEU A 370 -13.18 24.44 24.89
CA LEU A 370 -12.92 24.86 23.51
C LEU A 370 -11.97 23.87 22.85
N GLN A 371 -12.40 23.21 21.80
CA GLN A 371 -11.55 22.41 20.94
C GLN A 371 -11.05 23.23 19.77
N VAL A 372 -9.75 23.19 19.55
CA VAL A 372 -9.05 24.01 18.57
C VAL A 372 -8.25 23.13 17.64
N THR A 373 -8.40 23.37 16.33
CA THR A 373 -7.54 22.79 15.29
C THR A 373 -6.84 23.93 14.56
N VAL A 374 -5.51 23.87 14.52
CA VAL A 374 -4.69 24.92 13.87
C VAL A 374 -3.69 24.31 12.89
N GLU A 375 -3.35 25.05 11.85
CA GLU A 375 -2.18 24.82 11.02
C GLU A 375 -0.91 25.22 11.77
N THR A 376 0.12 24.38 11.69
CA THR A 376 1.41 24.59 12.34
C THR A 376 2.57 24.21 11.42
N ASN A 377 3.79 24.60 11.79
CA ASN A 377 5.00 24.36 11.02
C ASN A 377 5.86 23.20 11.59
N GLY A 378 5.23 22.24 12.29
CA GLY A 378 5.90 21.11 12.93
C GLY A 378 5.92 21.18 14.45
N GLU A 379 6.51 20.17 15.10
CA GLU A 379 6.50 20.00 16.56
C GLU A 379 7.12 21.19 17.32
N GLU A 380 8.17 21.82 16.77
CA GLU A 380 8.77 23.00 17.40
C GLU A 380 7.76 24.16 17.50
N HIS A 381 6.93 24.35 16.47
CA HIS A 381 5.88 25.37 16.50
C HIS A 381 4.76 25.01 17.48
N ILE A 382 4.38 23.73 17.56
CA ILE A 382 3.41 23.22 18.54
C ILE A 382 3.89 23.51 19.97
N ASN A 383 5.17 23.25 20.25
CA ASN A 383 5.76 23.50 21.56
C ASN A 383 5.70 25.00 21.93
N LYS A 384 6.02 25.91 21.00
CA LYS A 384 5.90 27.37 21.23
C LYS A 384 4.48 27.79 21.55
N ILE A 385 3.49 27.27 20.81
CA ILE A 385 2.07 27.53 21.10
C ILE A 385 1.71 27.02 22.48
N THR A 386 2.09 25.80 22.84
CA THR A 386 1.81 25.19 24.15
C THR A 386 2.41 25.99 25.29
N GLU A 387 3.67 26.44 25.15
CA GLU A 387 4.35 27.28 26.13
C GLU A 387 3.65 28.65 26.31
N GLU A 388 3.19 29.28 25.23
CA GLU A 388 2.54 30.55 25.27
C GLU A 388 1.16 30.48 25.96
N PHE A 389 0.39 29.44 25.70
CA PHE A 389 -0.84 29.13 26.44
C PHE A 389 -0.56 28.96 27.93
N SER A 390 0.47 28.21 28.30
CA SER A 390 0.87 27.97 29.68
C SER A 390 1.28 29.26 30.40
N LYS A 391 2.06 30.16 29.76
CA LYS A 391 2.45 31.46 30.31
C LYS A 391 1.26 32.35 30.63
N ARG A 392 0.16 32.23 29.89
CA ARG A 392 -1.08 32.99 30.11
C ARG A 392 -2.08 32.28 31.02
N GLY A 393 -1.66 31.17 31.65
CA GLY A 393 -2.45 30.45 32.64
C GLY A 393 -3.45 29.45 32.04
N TYR A 394 -3.36 29.15 30.77
CA TYR A 394 -4.19 28.11 30.11
C TYR A 394 -3.47 26.78 30.08
N VAL A 395 -4.17 25.70 30.40
CA VAL A 395 -3.69 24.32 30.23
C VAL A 395 -4.36 23.72 29.03
N ILE A 396 -3.57 23.39 28.00
CA ILE A 396 -4.09 22.74 26.83
C ILE A 396 -3.81 21.22 26.89
N LYS A 397 -4.73 20.43 26.33
CA LYS A 397 -4.61 18.97 26.20
C LYS A 397 -4.55 18.64 24.72
N ARG A 398 -3.44 18.01 24.29
CA ARG A 398 -3.33 17.51 22.91
C ARG A 398 -4.40 16.44 22.68
N LEU A 399 -5.19 16.60 21.63
CA LEU A 399 -6.17 15.63 21.19
C LEU A 399 -5.53 14.72 20.14
N ASN A 400 -5.57 13.39 20.37
CA ASN A 400 -5.10 12.40 19.42
C ASN A 400 -6.16 12.12 18.36
N SER A 401 -5.76 11.61 17.20
CA SER A 401 -6.63 11.33 16.05
C SER A 401 -7.76 10.32 16.32
N GLN A 402 -7.75 9.64 17.49
CA GLN A 402 -8.78 8.67 17.89
C GLN A 402 -9.98 9.31 18.63
N GLU A 403 -9.91 10.58 18.98
CA GLU A 403 -10.99 11.31 19.71
C GLU A 403 -11.87 12.15 18.75
N ILE A 404 -11.99 11.72 17.49
CA ILE A 404 -12.79 12.42 16.49
C ILE A 404 -14.02 11.57 16.18
N GLU A 405 -15.11 11.87 16.82
CA GLU A 405 -16.47 11.68 16.32
C GLU A 405 -17.09 13.01 15.89
#